data_963e54f9e3ab5bdd58343a90e760fba1
#
_entry.id   963e54f9e3ab5bdd58343a90e760fba1
#
_cell.length_a   1.000
_cell.length_b   1.000
_cell.length_c   1.000
_cell.angle_alpha   90.00
_cell.angle_beta   90.00
_cell.angle_gamma   90.00
#
_symmetry.space_group_name_H-M   'P 1'
#
loop_
_entity.id
_entity.type
_entity.pdbx_description
1 polymer ?
#
loop_
_entity_poly.entity_id
_entity_poly.type
_entity_poly.pdbx_seq_one_letter_code
_entity_poly.pdbx_strand_id
1 'polypeptide(L)'
;MSWITEKAHAELKRVRDAQAAQIYPYFRPFESGGLHTTIHGKPIVNFSSNDYLGLTNHPKVKEAAKAAVDQFACGLGSSRVQATATPHVELEERLATWFGFEKSLIFTTGYQAMVGTIMSLADKDTTVVLDNLSHACILDGTFLAAGTPMRAPEVRFFNHNSAKALDRVLRKRERKNALVLIEGIYSLDGDEAKIQEFIEVCANHENVAIVCDDAHGTGTLGKTGRGIIEKYGLEGQIPVVISTFSKTFGGIGGILLGEADVVDFVKHNARSFLFSASLPVPIVAAASTILDMLEADGEAMVGELHEKATYMRNGLTDIGFDLGESNSHIMPIMIRDETKAMFTHVALLENGVLMVPIMYPAVKVGEERLRLNVTRGHSYEDIDQALELLKKFADSFTLVA
;
A
#
# COMPACT_ATOMS: atom_id res chain seq x y z
N MET A 1 -28.03 -7.29 28.01
CA MET A 1 -26.95 -6.71 27.16
C MET A 1 -27.58 -5.77 26.14
N SER A 2 -26.90 -4.71 25.71
CA SER A 2 -27.41 -3.90 24.60
C SER A 2 -27.29 -4.67 23.29
N TRP A 3 -28.11 -4.36 22.28
CA TRP A 3 -28.05 -4.97 20.96
C TRP A 3 -26.65 -4.84 20.29
N ILE A 4 -25.93 -3.73 20.58
CA ILE A 4 -24.56 -3.51 20.12
C ILE A 4 -23.62 -4.56 20.71
N THR A 5 -23.76 -4.83 22.02
CA THR A 5 -22.94 -5.82 22.72
C THR A 5 -23.23 -7.24 22.20
N GLU A 6 -24.51 -7.56 21.95
CA GLU A 6 -24.91 -8.87 21.40
C GLU A 6 -24.34 -9.08 20.01
N LYS A 7 -24.45 -8.06 19.13
CA LYS A 7 -23.84 -8.08 17.80
C LYS A 7 -22.32 -8.28 17.88
N ALA A 8 -21.63 -7.49 18.71
CA ALA A 8 -20.17 -7.61 18.89
C ALA A 8 -19.77 -9.02 19.42
N HIS A 9 -20.54 -9.58 20.33
CA HIS A 9 -20.29 -10.94 20.84
C HIS A 9 -20.38 -12.01 19.75
N ALA A 10 -21.39 -11.93 18.89
CA ALA A 10 -21.58 -12.89 17.80
C ALA A 10 -20.43 -12.81 16.80
N GLU A 11 -20.06 -11.60 16.36
CA GLU A 11 -18.97 -11.38 15.39
C GLU A 11 -17.59 -11.77 15.95
N LEU A 12 -17.35 -11.58 17.25
CA LEU A 12 -16.06 -11.86 17.88
C LEU A 12 -15.90 -13.32 18.32
N LYS A 13 -16.89 -14.20 18.15
CA LYS A 13 -16.79 -15.59 18.59
C LYS A 13 -15.58 -16.29 17.98
N ARG A 14 -15.44 -16.24 16.65
CA ARG A 14 -14.33 -16.86 15.91
C ARG A 14 -12.95 -16.31 16.35
N VAL A 15 -12.88 -14.99 16.58
CA VAL A 15 -11.65 -14.36 17.07
C VAL A 15 -11.27 -14.88 18.45
N ARG A 16 -12.25 -14.98 19.36
CA ARG A 16 -12.04 -15.48 20.73
C ARG A 16 -11.64 -16.95 20.76
N ASP A 17 -12.25 -17.77 19.91
CA ASP A 17 -11.92 -19.19 19.77
C ASP A 17 -10.46 -19.34 19.30
N ALA A 18 -10.02 -18.56 18.30
CA ALA A 18 -8.64 -18.55 17.82
C ALA A 18 -7.64 -18.03 18.89
N GLN A 19 -8.05 -17.00 19.66
CA GLN A 19 -7.24 -16.49 20.78
C GLN A 19 -7.10 -17.54 21.91
N ALA A 20 -8.18 -18.23 22.27
CA ALA A 20 -8.15 -19.29 23.28
C ALA A 20 -7.28 -20.49 22.83
N ALA A 21 -7.26 -20.78 21.54
CA ALA A 21 -6.40 -21.79 20.94
C ALA A 21 -4.95 -21.31 20.70
N GLN A 22 -4.61 -20.07 21.01
CA GLN A 22 -3.30 -19.43 20.79
C GLN A 22 -2.82 -19.39 19.32
N ILE A 23 -3.75 -19.50 18.37
CA ILE A 23 -3.47 -19.45 16.92
C ILE A 23 -3.87 -18.12 16.26
N TYR A 24 -4.38 -17.14 17.03
CA TYR A 24 -4.79 -15.84 16.50
C TYR A 24 -3.60 -15.05 15.97
N PRO A 25 -3.53 -14.68 14.67
CA PRO A 25 -2.30 -14.17 14.05
C PRO A 25 -2.12 -12.67 14.14
N TYR A 26 -3.17 -11.90 14.47
CA TYR A 26 -3.18 -10.45 14.33
C TYR A 26 -2.97 -9.68 15.64
N PHE A 27 -2.69 -8.36 15.52
CA PHE A 27 -2.56 -7.40 16.63
C PHE A 27 -1.55 -7.78 17.71
N ARG A 28 -0.44 -8.40 17.28
CA ARG A 28 0.67 -8.72 18.21
C ARG A 28 1.47 -7.47 18.52
N PRO A 29 1.70 -7.13 19.80
CA PRO A 29 2.50 -5.95 20.17
C PRO A 29 3.98 -6.21 19.88
N PHE A 30 4.61 -5.28 19.18
CA PHE A 30 6.06 -5.23 19.01
C PHE A 30 6.69 -4.43 20.14
N GLU A 31 7.81 -4.92 20.69
CA GLU A 31 8.55 -4.25 21.76
C GLU A 31 9.60 -3.27 21.23
N SER A 32 9.90 -3.35 19.93
CA SER A 32 10.79 -2.42 19.21
C SER A 32 10.35 -2.23 17.77
N GLY A 33 10.74 -1.12 17.14
CA GLY A 33 10.49 -0.86 15.72
C GLY A 33 11.58 -1.43 14.82
N GLY A 34 11.25 -1.59 13.54
CA GLY A 34 12.17 -2.06 12.50
C GLY A 34 11.88 -3.50 12.04
N LEU A 35 12.75 -4.00 11.17
CA LEU A 35 12.64 -5.36 10.60
C LEU A 35 12.99 -6.44 11.62
N HIS A 36 14.00 -6.18 12.45
CA HIS A 36 14.33 -7.02 13.58
C HIS A 36 13.64 -6.43 14.82
N THR A 37 12.69 -7.15 15.35
CA THR A 37 11.88 -6.72 16.50
C THR A 37 11.82 -7.80 17.57
N THR A 38 11.10 -7.54 18.65
CA THR A 38 10.87 -8.50 19.73
C THR A 38 9.37 -8.64 19.98
N ILE A 39 8.91 -9.87 20.13
CA ILE A 39 7.53 -10.21 20.50
C ILE A 39 7.59 -11.18 21.68
N HIS A 40 7.04 -10.80 22.83
CA HIS A 40 7.09 -11.59 24.06
C HIS A 40 8.52 -12.00 24.47
N GLY A 41 9.48 -11.06 24.35
CA GLY A 41 10.88 -11.28 24.66
C GLY A 41 11.66 -12.13 23.66
N LYS A 42 11.03 -12.59 22.55
CA LYS A 42 11.69 -13.38 21.50
C LYS A 42 12.10 -12.48 20.33
N PRO A 43 13.34 -12.58 19.82
CA PRO A 43 13.77 -11.88 18.61
C PRO A 43 13.04 -12.43 17.39
N ILE A 44 12.56 -11.53 16.53
CA ILE A 44 11.74 -11.83 15.35
C ILE A 44 12.27 -11.07 14.13
N VAL A 45 12.42 -11.76 13.00
CA VAL A 45 12.60 -11.16 11.68
C VAL A 45 11.22 -10.99 11.03
N ASN A 46 10.89 -9.75 10.67
CA ASN A 46 9.55 -9.36 10.20
C ASN A 46 9.47 -9.30 8.67
N PHE A 47 8.96 -10.34 8.04
CA PHE A 47 8.65 -10.39 6.61
C PHE A 47 7.25 -9.87 6.25
N SER A 48 6.54 -9.25 7.20
CA SER A 48 5.25 -8.59 6.93
C SER A 48 5.33 -7.06 6.91
N SER A 49 6.54 -6.50 7.07
CA SER A 49 6.77 -5.06 7.02
C SER A 49 6.60 -4.52 5.61
N ASN A 50 6.03 -3.32 5.50
CA ASN A 50 6.00 -2.55 4.25
C ASN A 50 7.14 -1.50 4.19
N ASP A 51 8.10 -1.51 5.10
CA ASP A 51 9.31 -0.67 5.05
C ASP A 51 10.30 -1.22 4.00
N TYR A 52 9.93 -1.10 2.71
CA TYR A 52 10.57 -1.80 1.61
C TYR A 52 12.06 -1.51 1.46
N LEU A 53 12.51 -0.29 1.80
CA LEU A 53 13.91 0.08 1.76
C LEU A 53 14.62 0.00 3.13
N GLY A 54 13.90 -0.37 4.20
CA GLY A 54 14.47 -0.50 5.55
C GLY A 54 14.90 0.82 6.17
N LEU A 55 14.22 1.92 5.83
CA LEU A 55 14.63 3.27 6.23
C LEU A 55 13.96 3.79 7.51
N THR A 56 12.88 3.15 7.97
CA THR A 56 12.10 3.57 9.15
C THR A 56 12.97 3.74 10.40
N ASN A 57 13.98 2.89 10.56
CA ASN A 57 14.87 2.90 11.73
C ASN A 57 16.23 3.56 11.45
N HIS A 58 16.42 4.20 10.29
CA HIS A 58 17.69 4.80 9.91
C HIS A 58 18.07 5.97 10.84
N PRO A 59 19.34 6.07 11.33
CA PRO A 59 19.75 7.10 12.29
C PRO A 59 19.45 8.53 11.83
N LYS A 60 19.76 8.89 10.58
CA LYS A 60 19.50 10.23 10.04
C LYS A 60 18.00 10.58 10.02
N VAL A 61 17.14 9.62 9.70
CA VAL A 61 15.69 9.78 9.68
C VAL A 61 15.16 10.07 11.09
N LYS A 62 15.63 9.30 12.07
CA LYS A 62 15.28 9.49 13.49
C LYS A 62 15.77 10.83 14.05
N GLU A 63 16.98 11.24 13.69
CA GLU A 63 17.53 12.54 14.12
C GLU A 63 16.74 13.72 13.52
N ALA A 64 16.38 13.65 12.24
CA ALA A 64 15.55 14.67 11.61
C ALA A 64 14.18 14.81 12.27
N ALA A 65 13.53 13.67 12.58
CA ALA A 65 12.27 13.67 13.31
C ALA A 65 12.39 14.29 14.71
N LYS A 66 13.44 13.97 15.49
CA LYS A 66 13.70 14.54 16.82
C LYS A 66 13.92 16.06 16.74
N ALA A 67 14.78 16.52 15.82
CA ALA A 67 15.03 17.93 15.63
C ALA A 67 13.74 18.72 15.27
N ALA A 68 12.88 18.11 14.47
CA ALA A 68 11.59 18.71 14.14
C ALA A 68 10.60 18.73 15.33
N VAL A 69 10.67 17.79 16.28
CA VAL A 69 9.91 17.86 17.54
C VAL A 69 10.34 19.09 18.35
N ASP A 70 11.63 19.36 18.45
CA ASP A 70 12.15 20.51 19.22
C ASP A 70 11.70 21.85 18.63
N GLN A 71 11.57 21.94 17.28
CA GLN A 71 11.18 23.16 16.59
C GLN A 71 9.66 23.34 16.42
N PHE A 72 8.93 22.28 16.14
CA PHE A 72 7.50 22.31 15.74
C PHE A 72 6.58 21.55 16.70
N ALA A 73 7.08 21.07 17.83
CA ALA A 73 6.37 20.18 18.76
C ALA A 73 5.88 18.88 18.09
N CYS A 74 5.00 18.12 18.78
CA CYS A 74 4.48 16.85 18.29
C CYS A 74 3.44 16.99 17.17
N GLY A 75 2.91 18.19 16.96
CA GLY A 75 1.90 18.47 15.94
C GLY A 75 1.38 19.90 16.03
N LEU A 76 0.62 20.35 15.03
CA LEU A 76 0.17 21.74 14.92
C LEU A 76 -1.21 22.00 15.57
N GLY A 77 -1.86 20.96 16.08
CA GLY A 77 -3.16 21.09 16.76
C GLY A 77 -4.33 21.52 15.86
N SER A 78 -4.18 21.45 14.54
CA SER A 78 -5.15 21.93 13.56
C SER A 78 -5.05 21.25 12.21
N SER A 79 -6.02 21.49 11.32
CA SER A 79 -5.95 21.08 9.92
C SER A 79 -5.00 22.00 9.13
N ARG A 80 -4.64 21.57 7.93
CA ARG A 80 -3.81 22.36 6.99
C ARG A 80 -4.43 23.70 6.61
N VAL A 81 -5.74 23.84 6.71
CA VAL A 81 -6.46 25.11 6.46
C VAL A 81 -6.06 26.20 7.46
N GLN A 82 -5.86 25.83 8.72
CA GLN A 82 -5.54 26.76 9.79
C GLN A 82 -4.04 26.79 10.14
N ALA A 83 -3.36 25.65 9.99
CA ALA A 83 -1.98 25.49 10.37
C ALA A 83 -1.19 24.70 9.31
N THR A 84 -0.54 25.41 8.42
CA THR A 84 0.41 24.86 7.45
C THR A 84 1.82 25.30 7.85
N ALA A 85 2.69 24.36 8.19
CA ALA A 85 4.09 24.66 8.45
C ALA A 85 4.90 24.70 7.14
N THR A 86 5.97 25.50 7.10
CA THR A 86 6.88 25.59 5.97
C THR A 86 7.38 24.23 5.47
N PRO A 87 7.81 23.28 6.33
CA PRO A 87 8.27 21.96 5.87
C PRO A 87 7.22 21.17 5.06
N HIS A 88 5.91 21.38 5.27
CA HIS A 88 4.91 20.73 4.43
C HIS A 88 4.98 21.23 2.99
N VAL A 89 5.09 22.56 2.80
CA VAL A 89 5.13 23.16 1.46
C VAL A 89 6.42 22.78 0.74
N GLU A 90 7.55 22.86 1.43
CA GLU A 90 8.86 22.50 0.89
C GLU A 90 8.90 21.02 0.45
N LEU A 91 8.34 20.10 1.26
CA LEU A 91 8.29 18.69 0.89
C LEU A 91 7.32 18.46 -0.28
N GLU A 92 6.17 19.16 -0.33
CA GLU A 92 5.24 19.09 -1.46
C GLU A 92 5.93 19.51 -2.77
N GLU A 93 6.66 20.61 -2.79
CA GLU A 93 7.41 21.11 -3.96
C GLU A 93 8.50 20.11 -4.41
N ARG A 94 9.25 19.56 -3.45
CA ARG A 94 10.29 18.55 -3.72
C ARG A 94 9.72 17.26 -4.26
N LEU A 95 8.62 16.74 -3.67
CA LEU A 95 7.95 15.54 -4.16
C LEU A 95 7.44 15.72 -5.58
N ALA A 96 6.80 16.85 -5.89
CA ALA A 96 6.36 17.15 -7.25
C ALA A 96 7.53 17.09 -8.23
N THR A 97 8.64 17.74 -7.90
CA THR A 97 9.86 17.75 -8.72
C THR A 97 10.44 16.33 -8.89
N TRP A 98 10.58 15.59 -7.80
CA TRP A 98 11.18 14.26 -7.82
C TRP A 98 10.35 13.27 -8.66
N PHE A 99 9.03 13.27 -8.51
CA PHE A 99 8.15 12.42 -9.30
C PHE A 99 7.92 12.89 -10.73
N GLY A 100 8.29 14.16 -11.07
CA GLY A 100 8.07 14.73 -12.41
C GLY A 100 6.64 15.19 -12.66
N PHE A 101 5.93 15.67 -11.62
CA PHE A 101 4.60 16.26 -11.70
C PHE A 101 4.63 17.76 -11.47
N GLU A 102 3.59 18.48 -11.90
CA GLU A 102 3.49 19.92 -11.69
C GLU A 102 3.29 20.28 -10.22
N LYS A 103 2.54 19.44 -9.50
CA LYS A 103 2.20 19.72 -8.10
C LYS A 103 1.99 18.45 -7.29
N SER A 104 2.26 18.56 -5.99
CA SER A 104 1.86 17.54 -5.02
C SER A 104 1.12 18.13 -3.83
N LEU A 105 0.41 17.27 -3.11
CA LEU A 105 -0.29 17.61 -1.87
C LEU A 105 -0.13 16.47 -0.86
N ILE A 106 0.25 16.81 0.39
CA ILE A 106 0.44 15.84 1.47
C ILE A 106 -0.80 15.74 2.34
N PHE A 107 -1.34 14.54 2.45
CA PHE A 107 -2.42 14.15 3.36
C PHE A 107 -1.87 13.47 4.61
N THR A 108 -2.71 13.35 5.64
CA THR A 108 -2.34 12.63 6.88
C THR A 108 -2.15 11.14 6.68
N THR A 109 -2.85 10.52 5.73
CA THR A 109 -2.67 9.12 5.32
C THR A 109 -2.90 8.94 3.82
N GLY A 110 -2.33 7.88 3.22
CA GLY A 110 -2.64 7.48 1.83
C GLY A 110 -4.12 7.16 1.64
N TYR A 111 -4.74 6.54 2.64
CA TYR A 111 -6.18 6.28 2.66
C TYR A 111 -7.01 7.56 2.48
N GLN A 112 -6.70 8.61 3.25
CA GLN A 112 -7.38 9.92 3.15
C GLN A 112 -7.10 10.62 1.81
N ALA A 113 -5.90 10.47 1.26
CA ALA A 113 -5.54 11.02 -0.05
C ALA A 113 -6.40 10.38 -1.14
N MET A 114 -6.52 9.06 -1.18
CA MET A 114 -7.33 8.35 -2.16
C MET A 114 -8.81 8.68 -2.01
N VAL A 115 -9.38 8.53 -0.80
CA VAL A 115 -10.79 8.85 -0.54
C VAL A 115 -11.12 10.30 -0.91
N GLY A 116 -10.25 11.27 -0.50
CA GLY A 116 -10.44 12.69 -0.79
C GLY A 116 -10.39 12.99 -2.29
N THR A 117 -9.48 12.35 -3.00
CA THR A 117 -9.33 12.52 -4.44
C THR A 117 -10.55 11.98 -5.19
N ILE A 118 -10.97 10.75 -4.91
CA ILE A 118 -12.16 10.15 -5.56
C ILE A 118 -13.41 11.00 -5.28
N MET A 119 -13.66 11.37 -4.04
CA MET A 119 -14.82 12.18 -3.66
C MET A 119 -14.80 13.59 -4.27
N SER A 120 -13.63 14.14 -4.58
CA SER A 120 -13.51 15.44 -5.23
C SER A 120 -13.76 15.34 -6.73
N LEU A 121 -13.19 14.34 -7.40
CA LEU A 121 -13.22 14.19 -8.84
C LEU A 121 -14.49 13.52 -9.40
N ALA A 122 -15.07 12.57 -8.62
CA ALA A 122 -16.25 11.85 -9.07
C ALA A 122 -17.54 12.61 -8.78
N ASP A 123 -18.42 12.68 -9.78
CA ASP A 123 -19.74 13.31 -9.69
C ASP A 123 -20.79 12.56 -10.51
N LYS A 124 -22.00 13.15 -10.62
CA LYS A 124 -23.14 12.56 -11.35
C LYS A 124 -22.88 12.33 -12.85
N ASP A 125 -21.91 13.00 -13.45
CA ASP A 125 -21.55 12.87 -14.85
C ASP A 125 -20.37 11.91 -15.08
N THR A 126 -19.92 11.22 -14.00
CA THR A 126 -18.74 10.34 -13.96
C THR A 126 -19.15 8.87 -13.77
N THR A 127 -18.56 7.96 -14.53
CA THR A 127 -18.50 6.54 -14.20
C THR A 127 -17.16 6.27 -13.52
N VAL A 128 -17.18 5.82 -12.26
CA VAL A 128 -16.00 5.31 -11.57
C VAL A 128 -15.82 3.84 -11.93
N VAL A 129 -14.69 3.52 -12.56
CA VAL A 129 -14.36 2.16 -13.03
C VAL A 129 -13.17 1.66 -12.25
N LEU A 130 -13.31 0.57 -11.50
CA LEU A 130 -12.27 0.07 -10.62
C LEU A 130 -12.04 -1.43 -10.78
N ASP A 131 -10.80 -1.84 -10.50
CA ASP A 131 -10.40 -3.25 -10.48
C ASP A 131 -11.10 -3.99 -9.33
N ASN A 132 -11.47 -5.26 -9.55
CA ASN A 132 -12.12 -6.10 -8.53
C ASN A 132 -11.26 -6.33 -7.28
N LEU A 133 -9.94 -6.22 -7.38
CA LEU A 133 -9.00 -6.40 -6.28
C LEU A 133 -8.42 -5.07 -5.77
N SER A 134 -9.08 -3.96 -6.08
CA SER A 134 -8.68 -2.64 -5.58
C SER A 134 -8.66 -2.57 -4.06
N HIS A 135 -7.66 -1.85 -3.52
CA HIS A 135 -7.52 -1.61 -2.09
C HIS A 135 -8.76 -0.95 -1.46
N ALA A 136 -8.98 -1.23 -0.19
CA ALA A 136 -10.14 -0.72 0.57
C ALA A 136 -10.33 0.80 0.46
N CYS A 137 -9.26 1.61 0.39
CA CYS A 137 -9.39 3.06 0.24
C CYS A 137 -10.02 3.48 -1.10
N ILE A 138 -9.79 2.72 -2.18
CA ILE A 138 -10.40 2.94 -3.48
C ILE A 138 -11.90 2.58 -3.41
N LEU A 139 -12.22 1.43 -2.82
CA LEU A 139 -13.59 0.98 -2.62
C LEU A 139 -14.38 1.97 -1.76
N ASP A 140 -13.84 2.34 -0.60
CA ASP A 140 -14.54 3.23 0.34
C ASP A 140 -14.70 4.64 -0.24
N GLY A 141 -13.67 5.18 -0.91
CA GLY A 141 -13.78 6.45 -1.63
C GLY A 141 -14.87 6.43 -2.69
N THR A 142 -14.96 5.35 -3.45
CA THR A 142 -15.98 5.14 -4.48
C THR A 142 -17.37 5.03 -3.89
N PHE A 143 -17.55 4.22 -2.82
CA PHE A 143 -18.85 4.05 -2.18
C PHE A 143 -19.33 5.30 -1.45
N LEU A 144 -18.41 6.06 -0.84
CA LEU A 144 -18.74 7.36 -0.25
C LEU A 144 -19.18 8.36 -1.32
N ALA A 145 -18.52 8.42 -2.45
CA ALA A 145 -18.92 9.26 -3.57
C ALA A 145 -20.32 8.83 -4.12
N ALA A 146 -20.54 7.53 -4.30
CA ALA A 146 -21.80 6.96 -4.77
C ALA A 146 -22.96 7.18 -3.76
N GLY A 147 -22.66 7.22 -2.46
CA GLY A 147 -23.63 7.52 -1.41
C GLY A 147 -24.01 9.00 -1.28
N THR A 148 -23.38 9.90 -2.04
CA THR A 148 -23.65 11.34 -1.95
C THR A 148 -24.84 11.71 -2.83
N PRO A 149 -26.02 12.04 -2.28
CA PRO A 149 -27.18 12.45 -3.07
C PRO A 149 -26.83 13.63 -4.00
N MET A 150 -27.41 13.69 -5.18
CA MET A 150 -27.19 14.72 -6.22
C MET A 150 -25.82 14.71 -6.91
N ARG A 151 -24.81 13.99 -6.38
CA ARG A 151 -23.47 13.86 -6.98
C ARG A 151 -23.08 12.41 -7.26
N ALA A 152 -23.95 11.45 -7.02
CA ALA A 152 -23.66 10.03 -7.12
C ALA A 152 -23.13 9.63 -8.52
N PRO A 153 -21.88 9.21 -8.66
CA PRO A 153 -21.36 8.64 -9.89
C PRO A 153 -21.98 7.27 -10.17
N GLU A 154 -21.88 6.83 -11.41
CA GLU A 154 -22.07 5.42 -11.75
C GLU A 154 -20.83 4.64 -11.28
N VAL A 155 -21.00 3.42 -10.74
CA VAL A 155 -19.90 2.55 -10.30
C VAL A 155 -19.88 1.28 -11.11
N ARG A 156 -18.73 0.94 -11.66
CA ARG A 156 -18.49 -0.27 -12.47
C ARG A 156 -17.20 -0.95 -12.04
N PHE A 157 -17.20 -2.27 -12.03
CA PHE A 157 -16.03 -3.09 -11.76
C PHE A 157 -15.56 -3.79 -13.03
N PHE A 158 -14.25 -3.96 -13.18
CA PHE A 158 -13.68 -4.83 -14.19
C PHE A 158 -12.86 -5.96 -13.54
N ASN A 159 -12.71 -7.07 -14.26
CA ASN A 159 -11.95 -8.22 -13.80
C ASN A 159 -10.50 -7.84 -13.63
N HIS A 160 -9.91 -8.32 -12.55
CA HIS A 160 -8.57 -8.03 -12.13
C HIS A 160 -7.55 -8.05 -13.27
N ASN A 161 -6.78 -6.97 -13.34
CA ASN A 161 -5.62 -6.75 -14.21
C ASN A 161 -5.87 -7.09 -15.70
N SER A 162 -7.10 -6.81 -16.19
CA SER A 162 -7.57 -7.19 -17.53
C SER A 162 -7.97 -6.00 -18.40
N ALA A 163 -7.09 -5.59 -19.31
CA ALA A 163 -7.37 -4.53 -20.28
C ALA A 163 -8.62 -4.81 -21.14
N LYS A 164 -8.83 -6.07 -21.54
CA LYS A 164 -10.05 -6.49 -22.28
C LYS A 164 -11.31 -6.31 -21.44
N ALA A 165 -11.24 -6.55 -20.13
CA ALA A 165 -12.39 -6.33 -19.25
C ALA A 165 -12.66 -4.84 -19.04
N LEU A 166 -11.62 -4.04 -18.90
CA LEU A 166 -11.70 -2.58 -18.81
C LEU A 166 -12.35 -1.98 -20.05
N ASP A 167 -11.89 -2.33 -21.27
CA ASP A 167 -12.48 -1.88 -22.53
C ASP A 167 -13.98 -2.19 -22.61
N ARG A 168 -14.36 -3.43 -22.23
CA ARG A 168 -15.78 -3.83 -22.21
C ARG A 168 -16.63 -2.97 -21.26
N VAL A 169 -16.08 -2.60 -20.12
CA VAL A 169 -16.78 -1.76 -19.13
C VAL A 169 -16.90 -0.33 -19.64
N LEU A 170 -15.80 0.23 -20.18
CA LEU A 170 -15.80 1.59 -20.73
C LEU A 170 -16.79 1.75 -21.90
N ARG A 171 -16.93 0.75 -22.78
CA ARG A 171 -17.95 0.74 -23.86
C ARG A 171 -19.39 0.75 -23.36
N LYS A 172 -19.63 0.26 -22.13
CA LYS A 172 -20.98 0.13 -21.55
C LYS A 172 -21.32 1.22 -20.53
N ARG A 173 -20.39 2.17 -20.29
CA ARG A 173 -20.64 3.26 -19.34
C ARG A 173 -21.79 4.14 -19.82
N GLU A 174 -22.55 4.67 -18.87
CA GLU A 174 -23.71 5.52 -19.17
C GLU A 174 -23.40 7.01 -18.98
N ARG A 175 -22.29 7.33 -18.29
CA ARG A 175 -21.90 8.71 -18.01
C ARG A 175 -20.91 9.23 -19.04
N LYS A 176 -20.86 10.56 -19.16
CA LYS A 176 -19.98 11.25 -20.10
C LYS A 176 -18.51 11.02 -19.79
N ASN A 177 -18.14 11.12 -18.53
CA ASN A 177 -16.77 11.00 -18.05
C ASN A 177 -16.53 9.62 -17.44
N ALA A 178 -15.28 9.14 -17.47
CA ALA A 178 -14.87 7.94 -16.71
C ALA A 178 -13.62 8.23 -15.89
N LEU A 179 -13.62 7.76 -14.64
CA LEU A 179 -12.48 7.78 -13.74
C LEU A 179 -12.06 6.32 -13.51
N VAL A 180 -10.95 5.91 -14.10
CA VAL A 180 -10.41 4.55 -13.98
C VAL A 180 -9.43 4.51 -12.83
N LEU A 181 -9.68 3.64 -11.84
CA LEU A 181 -8.88 3.49 -10.62
C LEU A 181 -8.12 2.16 -10.69
N ILE A 182 -6.80 2.23 -10.63
CA ILE A 182 -5.88 1.08 -10.66
C ILE A 182 -4.81 1.21 -9.59
N GLU A 183 -4.17 0.09 -9.23
CA GLU A 183 -2.97 0.10 -8.39
C GLU A 183 -1.72 -0.15 -9.26
N GLY A 184 -0.58 0.44 -8.93
CA GLY A 184 0.69 0.19 -9.60
C GLY A 184 1.19 -1.24 -9.34
N ILE A 185 1.17 -1.66 -8.07
CA ILE A 185 1.32 -3.04 -7.61
C ILE A 185 0.12 -3.36 -6.72
N TYR A 186 -0.57 -4.45 -6.99
CA TYR A 186 -1.70 -4.90 -6.19
C TYR A 186 -1.24 -5.52 -4.87
N SER A 187 -1.79 -5.01 -3.79
CA SER A 187 -1.26 -5.20 -2.43
C SER A 187 -1.25 -6.63 -1.91
N LEU A 188 -2.19 -7.48 -2.34
CA LEU A 188 -2.37 -8.86 -1.84
C LEU A 188 -1.76 -9.92 -2.78
N ASP A 189 -1.74 -9.63 -4.07
CA ASP A 189 -1.27 -10.55 -5.10
C ASP A 189 0.16 -10.23 -5.54
N GLY A 190 0.64 -9.01 -5.32
CA GLY A 190 2.01 -8.61 -5.65
C GLY A 190 2.29 -8.50 -7.14
N ASP A 191 1.25 -8.53 -7.97
CA ASP A 191 1.35 -8.35 -9.41
C ASP A 191 1.31 -6.87 -9.80
N GLU A 192 2.06 -6.51 -10.81
CA GLU A 192 2.05 -5.17 -11.37
C GLU A 192 0.86 -4.97 -12.32
N ALA A 193 0.31 -3.76 -12.31
CA ALA A 193 -0.70 -3.38 -13.28
C ALA A 193 -0.18 -3.51 -14.72
N LYS A 194 -1.02 -3.99 -15.62
CA LYS A 194 -0.79 -3.90 -17.08
C LYS A 194 -1.04 -2.49 -17.58
N ILE A 195 -0.31 -1.54 -16.96
CA ILE A 195 -0.59 -0.10 -17.06
C ILE A 195 -0.54 0.43 -18.48
N GLN A 196 0.40 -0.05 -19.31
CA GLN A 196 0.51 0.34 -20.72
C GLN A 196 -0.73 -0.08 -21.51
N GLU A 197 -1.21 -1.32 -21.30
CA GLU A 197 -2.46 -1.80 -21.93
C GLU A 197 -3.67 -0.99 -21.45
N PHE A 198 -3.70 -0.59 -20.18
CA PHE A 198 -4.80 0.25 -19.64
C PHE A 198 -4.79 1.64 -20.24
N ILE A 199 -3.62 2.26 -20.43
CA ILE A 199 -3.49 3.56 -21.11
C ILE A 199 -3.98 3.46 -22.54
N GLU A 200 -3.55 2.43 -23.29
CA GLU A 200 -3.98 2.18 -24.68
C GLU A 200 -5.50 2.02 -24.76
N VAL A 201 -6.09 1.25 -23.86
CA VAL A 201 -7.56 1.11 -23.79
C VAL A 201 -8.22 2.45 -23.50
N CYS A 202 -7.77 3.17 -22.49
CA CYS A 202 -8.37 4.46 -22.11
C CYS A 202 -8.27 5.50 -23.23
N ALA A 203 -7.17 5.53 -23.98
CA ALA A 203 -6.97 6.43 -25.11
C ALA A 203 -7.97 6.20 -26.28
N ASN A 204 -8.56 5.01 -26.37
CA ASN A 204 -9.60 4.69 -27.36
C ASN A 204 -11.02 5.14 -26.94
N HIS A 205 -11.16 5.75 -25.77
CA HIS A 205 -12.43 6.25 -25.24
C HIS A 205 -12.34 7.74 -24.90
N GLU A 206 -13.37 8.50 -25.23
CA GLU A 206 -13.40 9.93 -24.89
C GLU A 206 -13.61 10.16 -23.38
N ASN A 207 -13.02 11.23 -22.84
CA ASN A 207 -13.21 11.69 -21.46
C ASN A 207 -12.92 10.62 -20.40
N VAL A 208 -11.83 9.88 -20.55
CA VAL A 208 -11.36 8.90 -19.58
C VAL A 208 -10.08 9.42 -18.93
N ALA A 209 -10.05 9.41 -17.61
CA ALA A 209 -8.86 9.74 -16.80
C ALA A 209 -8.50 8.53 -15.92
N ILE A 210 -7.19 8.28 -15.76
CA ILE A 210 -6.65 7.25 -14.86
C ILE A 210 -6.17 7.90 -13.57
N VAL A 211 -6.54 7.32 -12.43
CA VAL A 211 -5.92 7.56 -11.12
C VAL A 211 -5.17 6.30 -10.73
N CYS A 212 -3.88 6.40 -10.54
CA CYS A 212 -3.03 5.28 -10.16
C CYS A 212 -2.65 5.35 -8.68
N ASP A 213 -2.99 4.33 -7.91
CA ASP A 213 -2.46 4.11 -6.56
C ASP A 213 -1.10 3.42 -6.67
N ASP A 214 -0.02 4.18 -6.55
CA ASP A 214 1.34 3.66 -6.62
C ASP A 214 2.01 3.53 -5.24
N ALA A 215 1.20 3.26 -4.21
CA ALA A 215 1.67 3.13 -2.84
C ALA A 215 2.67 1.98 -2.64
N HIS A 216 2.61 0.92 -3.43
CA HIS A 216 3.54 -0.20 -3.40
C HIS A 216 4.67 -0.09 -4.44
N GLY A 217 4.49 0.71 -5.49
CA GLY A 217 5.52 0.97 -6.50
C GLY A 217 6.50 2.07 -6.11
N THR A 218 6.05 3.06 -5.34
CA THR A 218 6.90 4.16 -4.86
C THR A 218 8.05 3.62 -3.99
N GLY A 219 9.29 3.93 -4.39
CA GLY A 219 10.52 3.46 -3.76
C GLY A 219 10.90 2.03 -4.10
N THR A 220 10.13 1.34 -4.96
CA THR A 220 10.36 -0.07 -5.30
C THR A 220 10.38 -0.35 -6.80
N LEU A 221 9.73 0.48 -7.59
CA LEU A 221 9.71 0.40 -9.05
C LEU A 221 10.40 1.61 -9.70
N GLY A 222 10.81 1.43 -10.95
CA GLY A 222 11.59 2.41 -11.69
C GLY A 222 13.06 2.35 -11.31
N LYS A 223 13.87 3.08 -12.06
CA LYS A 223 15.33 3.08 -11.87
C LYS A 223 15.74 3.75 -10.55
N THR A 224 15.04 4.83 -10.19
CA THR A 224 15.37 5.64 -9.00
C THR A 224 14.33 5.52 -7.89
N GLY A 225 13.29 4.67 -8.08
CA GLY A 225 12.23 4.45 -7.11
C GLY A 225 11.02 5.39 -7.25
N ARG A 226 10.87 6.08 -8.39
CA ARG A 226 9.71 6.95 -8.65
C ARG A 226 8.45 6.20 -9.07
N GLY A 227 8.47 4.86 -8.92
CA GLY A 227 7.29 4.02 -9.07
C GLY A 227 7.02 3.55 -10.49
N ILE A 228 5.78 3.11 -10.73
CA ILE A 228 5.36 2.49 -11.99
C ILE A 228 5.46 3.44 -13.18
N ILE A 229 5.26 4.74 -12.95
CA ILE A 229 5.36 5.76 -14.00
C ILE A 229 6.78 5.80 -14.57
N GLU A 230 7.80 5.88 -13.71
CA GLU A 230 9.20 5.84 -14.13
C GLU A 230 9.56 4.52 -14.80
N LYS A 231 9.11 3.39 -14.23
CA LYS A 231 9.42 2.06 -14.76
C LYS A 231 9.05 1.90 -16.23
N TYR A 232 7.94 2.48 -16.63
CA TYR A 232 7.39 2.34 -17.98
C TYR A 232 7.49 3.61 -18.85
N GLY A 233 8.13 4.70 -18.35
CA GLY A 233 8.29 5.95 -19.09
C GLY A 233 6.96 6.62 -19.41
N LEU A 234 6.07 6.75 -18.42
CA LEU A 234 4.68 7.20 -18.57
C LEU A 234 4.46 8.63 -18.06
N GLU A 235 5.52 9.42 -17.96
CA GLU A 235 5.44 10.82 -17.52
C GLU A 235 4.45 11.59 -18.41
N GLY A 236 3.51 12.31 -17.78
CA GLY A 236 2.46 13.05 -18.47
C GLY A 236 1.31 12.24 -19.04
N GLN A 237 1.31 10.89 -18.94
CA GLN A 237 0.23 10.03 -19.46
C GLN A 237 -0.80 9.67 -18.38
N ILE A 238 -0.42 9.72 -17.11
CA ILE A 238 -1.30 9.47 -15.95
C ILE A 238 -1.52 10.80 -15.24
N PRO A 239 -2.75 11.37 -15.27
CA PRO A 239 -3.00 12.70 -14.75
C PRO A 239 -2.97 12.79 -13.22
N VAL A 240 -3.20 11.67 -12.52
CA VAL A 240 -3.23 11.64 -11.06
C VAL A 240 -2.58 10.37 -10.52
N VAL A 241 -1.61 10.54 -9.63
CA VAL A 241 -0.97 9.45 -8.88
C VAL A 241 -1.15 9.68 -7.40
N ILE A 242 -1.53 8.62 -6.69
CA ILE A 242 -1.58 8.59 -5.23
C ILE A 242 -0.46 7.69 -4.71
N SER A 243 0.23 8.13 -3.68
CA SER A 243 1.23 7.34 -2.97
C SER A 243 1.12 7.52 -1.46
N THR A 244 2.02 6.91 -0.70
CA THR A 244 1.97 6.95 0.76
C THR A 244 3.36 7.02 1.41
N PHE A 245 3.43 7.68 2.57
CA PHE A 245 4.61 7.61 3.43
C PHE A 245 4.64 6.38 4.34
N SER A 246 3.54 5.62 4.42
CA SER A 246 3.44 4.49 5.36
C SER A 246 4.15 3.21 4.90
N LYS A 247 4.92 3.28 3.83
CA LYS A 247 5.70 2.16 3.28
C LYS A 247 7.18 2.59 3.15
N THR A 248 7.69 2.77 1.95
CA THR A 248 9.09 3.16 1.69
C THR A 248 9.56 4.40 2.46
N PHE A 249 8.69 5.39 2.63
CA PHE A 249 9.00 6.60 3.40
C PHE A 249 8.92 6.41 4.94
N GLY A 250 8.68 5.20 5.41
CA GLY A 250 8.87 4.78 6.80
C GLY A 250 8.03 5.50 7.87
N GLY A 251 6.97 6.19 7.48
CA GLY A 251 6.17 7.00 8.41
C GLY A 251 4.66 6.83 8.21
N ILE A 252 3.93 7.90 8.37
CA ILE A 252 2.51 8.01 8.04
C ILE A 252 2.33 9.20 7.11
N GLY A 253 1.37 9.14 6.19
CA GLY A 253 1.04 10.23 5.28
C GLY A 253 0.56 9.70 3.93
N GLY A 254 -0.05 10.57 3.14
CA GLY A 254 -0.45 10.31 1.77
C GLY A 254 0.09 11.38 0.84
N ILE A 255 0.33 11.04 -0.40
CA ILE A 255 0.83 11.92 -1.44
C ILE A 255 -0.18 11.89 -2.59
N LEU A 256 -0.67 13.05 -2.99
CA LEU A 256 -1.38 13.27 -4.24
C LEU A 256 -0.43 13.99 -5.20
N LEU A 257 -0.29 13.50 -6.41
CA LEU A 257 0.52 14.05 -7.49
C LEU A 257 -0.36 14.28 -8.73
N GLY A 258 -0.15 15.37 -9.45
CA GLY A 258 -0.92 15.65 -10.66
C GLY A 258 -0.64 17.02 -11.25
N GLU A 259 -1.45 17.42 -12.24
CA GLU A 259 -1.48 18.76 -12.78
C GLU A 259 -1.88 19.77 -11.69
N ALA A 260 -1.34 20.99 -11.75
CA ALA A 260 -1.51 22.00 -10.70
C ALA A 260 -2.98 22.28 -10.39
N ASP A 261 -3.81 22.46 -11.40
CA ASP A 261 -5.24 22.77 -11.25
C ASP A 261 -6.00 21.59 -10.62
N VAL A 262 -5.64 20.34 -10.96
CA VAL A 262 -6.27 19.15 -10.39
C VAL A 262 -5.93 19.02 -8.90
N VAL A 263 -4.65 19.20 -8.55
CA VAL A 263 -4.20 19.12 -7.15
C VAL A 263 -4.84 20.24 -6.33
N ASP A 264 -4.90 21.49 -6.86
CA ASP A 264 -5.56 22.60 -6.18
C ASP A 264 -7.07 22.39 -6.05
N PHE A 265 -7.72 21.82 -7.06
CA PHE A 265 -9.13 21.46 -6.96
C PHE A 265 -9.36 20.47 -5.84
N VAL A 266 -8.58 19.38 -5.77
CA VAL A 266 -8.68 18.40 -4.69
C VAL A 266 -8.38 19.05 -3.32
N LYS A 267 -7.33 19.87 -3.22
CA LYS A 267 -6.97 20.60 -1.99
C LYS A 267 -8.14 21.40 -1.41
N HIS A 268 -8.97 22.02 -2.26
CA HIS A 268 -10.08 22.86 -1.83
C HIS A 268 -11.40 22.12 -1.68
N ASN A 269 -11.50 20.85 -2.13
CA ASN A 269 -12.73 20.06 -2.11
C ASN A 269 -12.64 18.78 -1.26
N ALA A 270 -11.46 18.22 -1.05
CA ALA A 270 -11.28 16.99 -0.29
C ALA A 270 -11.57 17.17 1.19
N ARG A 271 -12.72 16.70 1.64
CA ARG A 271 -13.14 16.78 3.06
C ARG A 271 -12.15 16.09 4.00
N SER A 272 -11.54 14.98 3.56
CA SER A 272 -10.51 14.25 4.29
C SER A 272 -9.22 15.05 4.50
N PHE A 273 -8.98 16.08 3.68
CA PHE A 273 -7.89 17.03 3.85
C PHE A 273 -8.31 18.24 4.69
N LEU A 274 -9.43 18.87 4.35
CA LEU A 274 -9.88 20.11 4.95
C LEU A 274 -10.27 19.97 6.44
N PHE A 275 -10.85 18.82 6.81
CA PHE A 275 -11.41 18.57 8.12
C PHE A 275 -10.65 17.51 8.93
N SER A 276 -9.39 17.25 8.56
CA SER A 276 -8.48 16.39 9.30
C SER A 276 -7.30 17.17 9.85
N ALA A 277 -6.72 16.69 10.95
CA ALA A 277 -5.48 17.27 11.47
C ALA A 277 -4.34 17.15 10.44
N SER A 278 -3.46 18.16 10.42
CA SER A 278 -2.28 18.16 9.56
C SER A 278 -1.32 17.02 9.93
N LEU A 279 -0.58 16.53 8.94
CA LEU A 279 0.51 15.59 9.18
C LEU A 279 1.52 16.22 10.15
N PRO A 280 1.95 15.54 11.22
CA PRO A 280 2.96 16.06 12.15
C PRO A 280 4.28 16.40 11.46
N VAL A 281 4.85 17.58 11.75
CA VAL A 281 6.11 18.03 11.12
C VAL A 281 7.27 17.08 11.35
N PRO A 282 7.42 16.39 12.50
CA PRO A 282 8.44 15.35 12.66
C PRO A 282 8.38 14.24 11.61
N ILE A 283 7.20 13.87 11.16
CA ILE A 283 7.02 12.87 10.09
C ILE A 283 7.37 13.48 8.73
N VAL A 284 7.03 14.75 8.50
CA VAL A 284 7.43 15.48 7.29
C VAL A 284 8.96 15.55 7.17
N ALA A 285 9.65 15.87 8.27
CA ALA A 285 11.12 15.91 8.31
C ALA A 285 11.75 14.53 8.07
N ALA A 286 11.18 13.48 8.64
CA ALA A 286 11.59 12.09 8.36
C ALA A 286 11.44 11.75 6.88
N ALA A 287 10.27 12.04 6.28
CA ALA A 287 10.00 11.78 4.87
C ALA A 287 10.93 12.61 3.95
N SER A 288 11.19 13.88 4.29
CA SER A 288 12.14 14.73 3.55
C SER A 288 13.55 14.14 3.56
N THR A 289 14.00 13.61 4.70
CA THR A 289 15.31 12.95 4.82
C THR A 289 15.38 11.66 3.99
N ILE A 290 14.29 10.90 3.92
CA ILE A 290 14.22 9.70 3.07
C ILE A 290 14.24 10.10 1.58
N LEU A 291 13.58 11.20 1.23
CA LEU A 291 13.66 11.74 -0.13
C LEU A 291 15.10 12.14 -0.49
N ASP A 292 15.85 12.78 0.43
CA ASP A 292 17.29 13.07 0.21
C ASP A 292 18.09 11.81 -0.11
N MET A 293 17.78 10.70 0.58
CA MET A 293 18.45 9.41 0.36
C MET A 293 18.08 8.81 -1.00
N LEU A 294 16.79 8.90 -1.39
CA LEU A 294 16.34 8.42 -2.71
C LEU A 294 16.92 9.25 -3.85
N GLU A 295 17.02 10.57 -3.69
CA GLU A 295 17.67 11.45 -4.66
C GLU A 295 19.16 11.12 -4.83
N ALA A 296 19.85 10.74 -3.74
CA ALA A 296 21.27 10.43 -3.76
C ALA A 296 21.57 8.99 -4.27
N ASP A 297 20.86 7.99 -3.76
CA ASP A 297 21.23 6.57 -3.91
C ASP A 297 20.03 5.67 -4.30
N GLY A 298 18.94 6.24 -4.81
CA GLY A 298 17.71 5.48 -5.10
C GLY A 298 17.92 4.29 -6.04
N GLU A 299 18.74 4.45 -7.08
CA GLU A 299 19.06 3.36 -8.02
C GLU A 299 19.72 2.15 -7.32
N ALA A 300 20.68 2.39 -6.46
CA ALA A 300 21.33 1.32 -5.70
C ALA A 300 20.37 0.66 -4.70
N MET A 301 19.55 1.46 -4.00
CA MET A 301 18.58 0.94 -3.04
C MET A 301 17.52 0.06 -3.67
N VAL A 302 16.98 0.46 -4.82
CA VAL A 302 15.99 -0.31 -5.58
C VAL A 302 16.63 -1.58 -6.15
N GLY A 303 17.87 -1.48 -6.66
CA GLY A 303 18.63 -2.64 -7.14
C GLY A 303 18.81 -3.71 -6.06
N GLU A 304 19.29 -3.32 -4.86
CA GLU A 304 19.46 -4.24 -3.72
C GLU A 304 18.13 -4.90 -3.30
N LEU A 305 17.02 -4.16 -3.33
CA LEU A 305 15.70 -4.73 -3.05
C LEU A 305 15.34 -5.82 -4.06
N HIS A 306 15.52 -5.53 -5.35
CA HIS A 306 15.18 -6.48 -6.44
C HIS A 306 16.06 -7.72 -6.43
N GLU A 307 17.35 -7.59 -6.12
CA GLU A 307 18.26 -8.73 -5.97
C GLU A 307 17.77 -9.68 -4.86
N LYS A 308 17.45 -9.12 -3.68
CA LYS A 308 16.95 -9.91 -2.54
C LYS A 308 15.57 -10.50 -2.81
N ALA A 309 14.68 -9.75 -3.47
CA ALA A 309 13.38 -10.25 -3.87
C ALA A 309 13.50 -11.42 -4.86
N THR A 310 14.43 -11.34 -5.82
CA THR A 310 14.72 -12.42 -6.76
C THR A 310 15.28 -13.64 -6.04
N TYR A 311 16.21 -13.45 -5.11
CA TYR A 311 16.78 -14.54 -4.31
C TYR A 311 15.72 -15.30 -3.52
N MET A 312 14.85 -14.58 -2.78
CA MET A 312 13.74 -15.18 -2.06
C MET A 312 12.77 -15.92 -3.00
N ARG A 313 12.39 -15.29 -4.12
CA ARG A 313 11.47 -15.88 -5.10
C ARG A 313 12.00 -17.19 -5.65
N ASN A 314 13.26 -17.24 -6.02
CA ASN A 314 13.89 -18.47 -6.52
C ASN A 314 13.85 -19.57 -5.45
N GLY A 315 14.23 -19.26 -4.20
CA GLY A 315 14.17 -20.21 -3.09
C GLY A 315 12.76 -20.74 -2.82
N LEU A 316 11.75 -19.89 -2.86
CA LEU A 316 10.34 -20.32 -2.71
C LEU A 316 9.87 -21.22 -3.86
N THR A 317 10.27 -20.89 -5.09
CA THR A 317 9.94 -21.68 -6.28
C THR A 317 10.65 -23.06 -6.25
N ASP A 318 11.90 -23.11 -5.82
CA ASP A 318 12.68 -24.35 -5.68
C ASP A 318 12.08 -25.28 -4.60
N ILE A 319 11.44 -24.72 -3.57
CA ILE A 319 10.67 -25.50 -2.56
C ILE A 319 9.36 -26.02 -3.16
N GLY A 320 8.81 -25.38 -4.20
CA GLY A 320 7.57 -25.75 -4.85
C GLY A 320 6.36 -24.90 -4.46
N PHE A 321 6.55 -23.75 -3.81
CA PHE A 321 5.43 -22.87 -3.48
C PHE A 321 4.85 -22.17 -4.71
N ASP A 322 3.52 -22.08 -4.74
CA ASP A 322 2.79 -21.25 -5.69
C ASP A 322 2.74 -19.79 -5.18
N LEU A 323 3.24 -18.88 -5.99
CA LEU A 323 3.30 -17.43 -5.70
C LEU A 323 2.26 -16.63 -6.50
N GLY A 324 1.28 -17.29 -7.12
CA GLY A 324 0.30 -16.64 -7.98
C GLY A 324 0.97 -15.92 -9.16
N GLU A 325 0.42 -14.76 -9.52
CA GLU A 325 0.93 -13.92 -10.62
C GLU A 325 1.94 -12.86 -10.13
N SER A 326 2.43 -12.95 -8.89
CA SER A 326 3.34 -11.97 -8.32
C SER A 326 4.64 -11.86 -9.12
N ASN A 327 5.01 -10.64 -9.45
CA ASN A 327 6.25 -10.28 -10.12
C ASN A 327 7.02 -9.14 -9.40
N SER A 328 6.68 -8.86 -8.15
CA SER A 328 7.27 -7.81 -7.32
C SER A 328 7.96 -8.36 -6.05
N HIS A 329 8.37 -7.47 -5.16
CA HIS A 329 8.90 -7.78 -3.83
C HIS A 329 7.85 -8.26 -2.83
N ILE A 330 6.56 -8.22 -3.19
CA ILE A 330 5.44 -8.77 -2.45
C ILE A 330 5.12 -10.16 -2.99
N MET A 331 5.22 -11.19 -2.16
CA MET A 331 5.05 -12.58 -2.57
C MET A 331 3.95 -13.25 -1.75
N PRO A 332 2.79 -13.56 -2.35
CA PRO A 332 1.80 -14.40 -1.72
C PRO A 332 2.24 -15.87 -1.80
N ILE A 333 2.45 -16.50 -0.67
CA ILE A 333 2.65 -17.95 -0.59
C ILE A 333 1.27 -18.59 -0.48
N MET A 334 0.77 -19.13 -1.57
CA MET A 334 -0.60 -19.67 -1.65
C MET A 334 -0.76 -20.96 -0.83
N ILE A 335 -1.54 -20.89 0.26
CA ILE A 335 -1.78 -22.02 1.16
C ILE A 335 -3.14 -22.66 0.89
N ARG A 336 -4.16 -21.85 0.52
CA ARG A 336 -5.52 -22.27 0.18
C ARG A 336 -6.28 -23.05 1.27
N ASP A 337 -5.86 -22.90 2.52
CA ASP A 337 -6.46 -23.52 3.70
C ASP A 337 -6.19 -22.63 4.92
N GLU A 338 -7.25 -22.15 5.54
CA GLU A 338 -7.17 -21.24 6.69
C GLU A 338 -6.42 -21.86 7.87
N THR A 339 -6.72 -23.12 8.18
CA THR A 339 -6.13 -23.82 9.31
C THR A 339 -4.63 -24.01 9.11
N LYS A 340 -4.23 -24.46 7.91
CA LYS A 340 -2.81 -24.58 7.54
C LYS A 340 -2.10 -23.24 7.57
N ALA A 341 -2.72 -22.17 7.06
CA ALA A 341 -2.14 -20.82 7.06
C ALA A 341 -1.89 -20.31 8.50
N MET A 342 -2.86 -20.52 9.41
CA MET A 342 -2.71 -20.16 10.83
C MET A 342 -1.61 -20.99 11.52
N PHE A 343 -1.59 -22.31 11.34
CA PHE A 343 -0.55 -23.14 11.96
C PHE A 343 0.84 -22.83 11.41
N THR A 344 0.96 -22.59 10.10
CA THR A 344 2.24 -22.21 9.50
C THR A 344 2.72 -20.88 10.06
N HIS A 345 1.83 -19.87 10.19
CA HIS A 345 2.15 -18.60 10.84
C HIS A 345 2.69 -18.80 12.27
N VAL A 346 1.99 -19.59 13.10
CA VAL A 346 2.40 -19.85 14.49
C VAL A 346 3.77 -20.53 14.53
N ALA A 347 3.96 -21.57 13.70
CA ALA A 347 5.23 -22.28 13.64
C ALA A 347 6.39 -21.40 13.18
N LEU A 348 6.20 -20.53 12.19
CA LEU A 348 7.18 -19.55 11.77
C LEU A 348 7.51 -18.57 12.91
N LEU A 349 6.50 -18.01 13.55
CA LEU A 349 6.67 -17.06 14.64
C LEU A 349 7.42 -17.65 15.86
N GLU A 350 7.11 -18.89 16.23
CA GLU A 350 7.81 -19.62 17.28
C GLU A 350 9.30 -19.82 16.99
N ASN A 351 9.66 -19.86 15.70
CA ASN A 351 11.03 -20.00 15.21
C ASN A 351 11.68 -18.66 14.78
N GLY A 352 11.10 -17.52 15.19
CA GLY A 352 11.70 -16.20 15.00
C GLY A 352 11.40 -15.51 13.67
N VAL A 353 10.42 -16.00 12.88
CA VAL A 353 10.03 -15.40 11.60
C VAL A 353 8.56 -15.00 11.63
N LEU A 354 8.26 -13.75 11.29
CA LEU A 354 6.89 -13.25 11.18
C LEU A 354 6.46 -13.13 9.72
N MET A 355 5.47 -13.93 9.32
CA MET A 355 4.70 -13.80 8.09
C MET A 355 3.22 -13.85 8.44
N VAL A 356 2.46 -12.81 8.12
CA VAL A 356 1.04 -12.71 8.50
C VAL A 356 0.17 -13.40 7.45
N PRO A 357 -0.76 -14.28 7.85
CA PRO A 357 -1.70 -14.90 6.93
C PRO A 357 -2.76 -13.88 6.49
N ILE A 358 -3.14 -13.95 5.23
CA ILE A 358 -4.28 -13.25 4.65
C ILE A 358 -5.38 -14.27 4.43
N MET A 359 -6.53 -14.04 5.06
CA MET A 359 -7.66 -14.98 5.11
C MET A 359 -8.97 -14.22 4.89
N TYR A 360 -10.08 -14.93 4.81
CA TYR A 360 -11.40 -14.31 4.78
C TYR A 360 -11.59 -13.34 5.97
N PRO A 361 -12.14 -12.12 5.76
CA PRO A 361 -12.81 -11.63 4.54
C PRO A 361 -11.89 -10.89 3.55
N ALA A 362 -10.59 -10.77 3.81
CA ALA A 362 -9.67 -10.04 2.93
C ALA A 362 -9.43 -10.77 1.59
N VAL A 363 -9.53 -12.08 1.58
CA VAL A 363 -9.53 -12.95 0.40
C VAL A 363 -10.69 -13.94 0.48
N LYS A 364 -11.04 -14.57 -0.64
CA LYS A 364 -12.08 -15.60 -0.66
C LYS A 364 -11.59 -16.88 0.03
N VAL A 365 -12.54 -17.67 0.52
CA VAL A 365 -12.25 -19.03 1.01
C VAL A 365 -11.64 -19.86 -0.12
N GLY A 366 -10.51 -20.53 0.17
CA GLY A 366 -9.69 -21.24 -0.81
C GLY A 366 -8.61 -20.37 -1.50
N GLU A 367 -8.49 -19.10 -1.11
CA GLU A 367 -7.45 -18.19 -1.58
C GLU A 367 -6.54 -17.71 -0.43
N GLU A 368 -6.56 -18.39 0.70
CA GLU A 368 -5.73 -18.07 1.87
C GLU A 368 -4.24 -18.19 1.53
N ARG A 369 -3.46 -17.27 2.03
CA ARG A 369 -2.02 -17.15 1.76
C ARG A 369 -1.25 -16.58 2.93
N LEU A 370 0.04 -16.84 3.00
CA LEU A 370 0.96 -16.02 3.78
C LEU A 370 1.45 -14.87 2.88
N ARG A 371 1.31 -13.64 3.32
CA ARG A 371 1.86 -12.48 2.58
C ARG A 371 3.27 -12.18 3.08
N LEU A 372 4.23 -12.42 2.24
CA LEU A 372 5.64 -12.16 2.47
C LEU A 372 6.07 -10.90 1.70
N ASN A 373 6.77 -10.01 2.38
CA ASN A 373 7.44 -8.86 1.78
C ASN A 373 8.95 -9.00 1.98
N VAL A 374 9.70 -9.01 0.89
CA VAL A 374 11.14 -8.80 0.98
C VAL A 374 11.40 -7.31 1.06
N THR A 375 12.31 -6.91 1.92
CA THR A 375 12.78 -5.54 2.04
C THR A 375 14.28 -5.49 1.82
N ARG A 376 14.79 -4.33 1.40
CA ARG A 376 16.23 -4.09 1.29
C ARG A 376 16.97 -4.33 2.62
N GLY A 377 16.29 -4.09 3.74
CA GLY A 377 16.87 -4.25 5.08
C GLY A 377 17.05 -5.69 5.55
N HIS A 378 16.44 -6.70 4.91
CA HIS A 378 16.71 -8.10 5.21
C HIS A 378 18.13 -8.48 4.78
N SER A 379 18.85 -9.24 5.61
CA SER A 379 20.09 -9.89 5.19
C SER A 379 19.79 -11.17 4.38
N TYR A 380 20.80 -11.72 3.70
CA TYR A 380 20.65 -13.03 3.06
C TYR A 380 20.47 -14.14 4.10
N GLU A 381 21.06 -14.02 5.28
CA GLU A 381 20.86 -14.92 6.41
C GLU A 381 19.42 -14.92 6.92
N ASP A 382 18.76 -13.74 6.98
CA ASP A 382 17.33 -13.66 7.31
C ASP A 382 16.47 -14.41 6.28
N ILE A 383 16.81 -14.24 4.99
CA ILE A 383 16.09 -14.89 3.89
C ILE A 383 16.31 -16.41 3.94
N ASP A 384 17.54 -16.86 4.15
CA ASP A 384 17.89 -18.28 4.26
C ASP A 384 17.15 -18.94 5.45
N GLN A 385 17.13 -18.29 6.61
CA GLN A 385 16.36 -18.75 7.77
C GLN A 385 14.88 -18.93 7.43
N ALA A 386 14.28 -17.97 6.74
CA ALA A 386 12.88 -18.04 6.34
C ALA A 386 12.63 -19.19 5.35
N LEU A 387 13.50 -19.37 4.36
CA LEU A 387 13.41 -20.45 3.37
C LEU A 387 13.59 -21.83 4.00
N GLU A 388 14.53 -22.01 4.92
CA GLU A 388 14.72 -23.28 5.65
C GLU A 388 13.48 -23.66 6.47
N LEU A 389 12.90 -22.69 7.18
CA LEU A 389 11.68 -22.91 7.95
C LEU A 389 10.49 -23.23 7.05
N LEU A 390 10.31 -22.48 5.97
CA LEU A 390 9.24 -22.72 5.00
C LEU A 390 9.37 -24.12 4.36
N LYS A 391 10.57 -24.53 3.97
CA LYS A 391 10.84 -25.88 3.45
C LYS A 391 10.45 -26.96 4.47
N LYS A 392 10.89 -26.80 5.71
CA LYS A 392 10.54 -27.74 6.81
C LYS A 392 9.03 -27.83 7.02
N PHE A 393 8.31 -26.73 6.96
CA PHE A 393 6.85 -26.71 7.18
C PHE A 393 6.07 -27.08 5.93
N ALA A 394 6.61 -26.90 4.72
CA ALA A 394 6.03 -27.41 3.50
C ALA A 394 5.79 -28.92 3.58
N ASP A 395 6.80 -29.66 4.01
CA ASP A 395 6.71 -31.11 4.21
C ASP A 395 5.77 -31.47 5.37
N SER A 396 5.92 -30.79 6.53
CA SER A 396 5.19 -31.09 7.76
C SER A 396 3.68 -30.86 7.66
N PHE A 397 3.25 -29.82 6.94
CA PHE A 397 1.85 -29.41 6.80
C PHE A 397 1.26 -29.72 5.42
N THR A 398 2.02 -30.37 4.55
CA THR A 398 1.63 -30.66 3.17
C THR A 398 1.14 -29.37 2.47
N LEU A 399 2.03 -28.36 2.41
CA LEU A 399 1.74 -27.04 1.84
C LEU A 399 2.02 -26.96 0.33
N VAL A 400 2.85 -27.88 -0.17
CA VAL A 400 3.21 -28.03 -1.59
C VAL A 400 2.73 -29.39 -2.10
N ALA A 401 2.48 -29.50 -3.43
CA ALA A 401 1.98 -30.72 -4.06
C ALA A 401 3.09 -31.77 -4.28
#